data_9ba93fff4c638437c5fea9fa4901a9bf
#
_entry.id   9ba93fff4c638437c5fea9fa4901a9bf
#
_cell.length_a   1.000
_cell.length_b   1.000
_cell.length_c   1.000
_cell.angle_alpha   90.00
_cell.angle_beta   90.00
_cell.angle_gamma   90.00
#
_symmetry.space_group_name_H-M   'P 1'
#
loop_
_entity.id
_entity.type
_entity.pdbx_description
1 polymer ?
#
loop_
_entity_poly.entity_id
_entity_poly.type
_entity_poly.pdbx_seq_one_letter_code
_entity_poly.pdbx_strand_id
1 'polypeptide(L)'
;MNPVRLLIFSPIPEEGASARFRVYQYLPALEQDGFEVTVSPFCTPELFRILYDRGHVARKLALGLRQLLQQCRALTRASRYDLVLVHREVLPIGPPVIERILARSRHVPLVYDFDDAIYLSNVSDANRLMARLKVPRKVPAVIRESSLVIAGNNYLAAYARRYNSAVTVVPTCVDTKVFRPRPETARSSAPPVVGWIGSPTTRRYLLELGPTLARVAASDRFRLLVSGAGAAVTLDRVPVSNVPWSLRDEAPLFSGCDIGIYPLPDSEWTRGKCGFKAIQFMACGVPVVASAVGVNREIVEDGVNGFLASTPTEWEDKLGRLLSDPALRSRLGRAGRETVEARYSLATHAPTLTKTLRGTLNGTR
;
A
#
# COMPACT_ATOMS: atom_id res chain seq x y z
N MET A 1 23.57 22.03 -11.77
CA MET A 1 23.60 20.69 -12.42
C MET A 1 22.39 20.58 -13.30
N ASN A 2 22.48 19.93 -14.47
CA ASN A 2 21.27 19.66 -15.26
C ASN A 2 20.33 18.75 -14.47
N PRO A 3 19.01 18.95 -14.55
CA PRO A 3 18.04 18.09 -13.88
C PRO A 3 18.14 16.63 -14.39
N VAL A 4 17.95 15.68 -13.49
CA VAL A 4 17.90 14.25 -13.83
C VAL A 4 16.50 13.91 -14.34
N ARG A 5 16.38 13.52 -15.59
CA ARG A 5 15.08 13.17 -16.19
C ARG A 5 14.69 11.75 -15.81
N LEU A 6 13.62 11.61 -15.04
CA LEU A 6 13.10 10.36 -14.52
C LEU A 6 11.74 10.02 -15.16
N LEU A 7 11.65 8.87 -15.83
CA LEU A 7 10.39 8.32 -16.31
C LEU A 7 9.90 7.26 -15.33
N ILE A 8 8.66 7.40 -14.83
CA ILE A 8 8.04 6.43 -13.93
C ILE A 8 6.85 5.78 -14.63
N PHE A 9 6.87 4.46 -14.76
CA PHE A 9 5.72 3.66 -15.15
C PHE A 9 4.99 3.15 -13.91
N SER A 10 3.66 3.23 -13.92
CA SER A 10 2.80 2.70 -12.85
C SER A 10 1.56 2.01 -13.45
N PRO A 11 1.10 0.87 -12.91
CA PRO A 11 -0.11 0.22 -13.41
C PRO A 11 -1.40 0.98 -13.07
N ILE A 12 -1.38 1.81 -12.04
CA ILE A 12 -2.55 2.52 -11.48
C ILE A 12 -2.26 4.01 -11.27
N PRO A 13 -3.30 4.86 -11.29
CA PRO A 13 -3.17 6.29 -11.06
C PRO A 13 -3.02 6.62 -9.56
N GLU A 14 -2.99 7.89 -9.22
CA GLU A 14 -2.84 8.39 -7.85
C GLU A 14 -3.96 7.92 -6.89
N GLU A 15 -5.17 7.71 -7.40
CA GLU A 15 -6.28 7.16 -6.61
C GLU A 15 -5.98 5.76 -6.06
N GLY A 16 -5.11 5.02 -6.72
CA GLY A 16 -4.65 3.72 -6.25
C GLY A 16 -3.60 3.84 -5.13
N ALA A 17 -3.90 3.31 -3.95
CA ALA A 17 -3.05 3.45 -2.76
C ALA A 17 -1.57 3.10 -3.01
N SER A 18 -1.28 2.00 -3.73
CA SER A 18 0.10 1.61 -4.00
C SER A 18 0.86 2.68 -4.80
N ALA A 19 0.31 3.17 -5.91
CA ALA A 19 0.96 4.22 -6.68
C ALA A 19 1.08 5.52 -5.87
N ARG A 20 0.02 5.92 -5.14
CA ARG A 20 0.05 7.13 -4.32
C ARG A 20 1.20 7.10 -3.32
N PHE A 21 1.38 6.00 -2.59
CA PHE A 21 2.37 5.90 -1.52
C PHE A 21 3.75 5.39 -1.96
N ARG A 22 3.87 4.89 -3.21
CA ARG A 22 5.17 4.47 -3.76
C ARG A 22 5.72 5.43 -4.80
N VAL A 23 4.85 6.24 -5.44
CA VAL A 23 5.24 7.15 -6.52
C VAL A 23 4.82 8.59 -6.21
N TYR A 24 3.52 8.88 -6.19
CA TYR A 24 3.02 10.25 -6.21
C TYR A 24 3.41 11.08 -4.99
N GLN A 25 3.41 10.52 -3.78
CA GLN A 25 3.82 11.26 -2.57
C GLN A 25 5.30 11.67 -2.58
N TYR A 26 6.14 11.01 -3.39
CA TYR A 26 7.56 11.32 -3.50
C TYR A 26 7.88 12.40 -4.54
N LEU A 27 6.94 12.74 -5.43
CA LEU A 27 7.19 13.69 -6.51
C LEU A 27 7.74 15.04 -6.02
N PRO A 28 7.15 15.69 -4.99
CA PRO A 28 7.70 16.97 -4.50
C PRO A 28 9.13 16.85 -3.99
N ALA A 29 9.49 15.76 -3.32
CA ALA A 29 10.84 15.55 -2.82
C ALA A 29 11.83 15.24 -3.95
N LEU A 30 11.42 14.49 -4.96
CA LEU A 30 12.23 14.23 -6.15
C LEU A 30 12.51 15.52 -6.92
N GLU A 31 11.49 16.37 -7.13
CA GLU A 31 11.63 17.65 -7.81
C GLU A 31 12.55 18.61 -7.03
N GLN A 32 12.41 18.68 -5.71
CA GLN A 32 13.30 19.47 -4.84
C GLN A 32 14.75 18.98 -4.91
N ASP A 33 14.97 17.69 -5.10
CA ASP A 33 16.29 17.09 -5.26
C ASP A 33 16.79 17.13 -6.74
N GLY A 34 16.13 17.89 -7.61
CA GLY A 34 16.56 18.18 -8.99
C GLY A 34 16.24 17.05 -9.98
N PHE A 35 15.21 16.24 -9.74
CA PHE A 35 14.65 15.37 -10.76
C PHE A 35 13.56 16.09 -11.57
N GLU A 36 13.56 15.88 -12.88
CA GLU A 36 12.45 16.21 -13.77
C GLU A 36 11.64 14.92 -14.00
N VAL A 37 10.49 14.81 -13.33
CA VAL A 37 9.73 13.55 -13.26
C VAL A 37 8.58 13.55 -14.25
N THR A 38 8.49 12.48 -15.05
CA THR A 38 7.34 12.17 -15.89
C THR A 38 6.71 10.86 -15.39
N VAL A 39 5.44 10.88 -14.99
CA VAL A 39 4.69 9.68 -14.61
C VAL A 39 3.80 9.24 -15.74
N SER A 40 3.89 7.95 -16.13
CA SER A 40 3.07 7.31 -17.16
C SER A 40 2.23 6.19 -16.54
N PRO A 41 1.05 6.48 -15.99
CA PRO A 41 0.16 5.45 -15.47
C PRO A 41 -0.52 4.69 -16.62
N PHE A 42 -0.61 3.35 -16.50
CA PHE A 42 -1.40 2.56 -17.45
C PHE A 42 -2.90 2.78 -17.26
N CYS A 43 -3.36 2.81 -16.01
CA CYS A 43 -4.76 3.04 -15.70
C CYS A 43 -4.98 4.54 -15.47
N THR A 44 -5.86 5.16 -16.26
CA THR A 44 -6.32 6.53 -16.00
C THR A 44 -7.31 6.56 -14.84
N PRO A 45 -7.56 7.74 -14.20
CA PRO A 45 -8.62 7.87 -13.20
C PRO A 45 -9.99 7.39 -13.69
N GLU A 46 -10.31 7.62 -14.98
CA GLU A 46 -11.54 7.16 -15.61
C GLU A 46 -11.60 5.62 -15.68
N LEU A 47 -10.55 4.98 -16.19
CA LEU A 47 -10.47 3.53 -16.27
C LEU A 47 -10.47 2.90 -14.88
N PHE A 48 -9.78 3.51 -13.91
CA PHE A 48 -9.69 3.02 -12.54
C PHE A 48 -11.06 2.99 -11.85
N ARG A 49 -11.89 4.01 -12.05
CA ARG A 49 -13.25 4.07 -11.48
C ARG A 49 -14.15 2.94 -11.97
N ILE A 50 -14.08 2.60 -13.26
CA ILE A 50 -14.93 1.55 -13.84
C ILE A 50 -14.28 0.16 -13.81
N LEU A 51 -13.03 0.03 -13.39
CA LEU A 51 -12.27 -1.22 -13.46
C LEU A 51 -12.95 -2.36 -12.70
N TYR A 52 -13.52 -2.05 -11.52
CA TYR A 52 -14.17 -3.01 -10.65
C TYR A 52 -15.69 -3.12 -10.88
N ASP A 53 -16.27 -2.29 -11.75
CA ASP A 53 -17.68 -2.34 -12.08
C ASP A 53 -17.98 -3.49 -13.04
N ARG A 54 -19.11 -4.14 -12.89
CA ARG A 54 -19.61 -5.11 -13.85
C ARG A 54 -20.10 -4.38 -15.12
N GLY A 55 -19.78 -4.90 -16.30
CA GLY A 55 -20.13 -4.26 -17.57
C GLY A 55 -19.07 -3.29 -18.09
N HIS A 56 -19.49 -2.34 -18.93
CA HIS A 56 -18.61 -1.35 -19.61
C HIS A 56 -17.47 -1.98 -20.44
N VAL A 57 -17.63 -3.21 -20.93
CA VAL A 57 -16.56 -3.98 -21.61
C VAL A 57 -15.95 -3.21 -22.77
N ALA A 58 -16.78 -2.69 -23.69
CA ALA A 58 -16.29 -1.94 -24.84
C ALA A 58 -15.51 -0.68 -24.42
N ARG A 59 -15.98 0.06 -23.41
CA ARG A 59 -15.30 1.24 -22.89
C ARG A 59 -13.98 0.88 -22.21
N LYS A 60 -13.94 -0.20 -21.41
CA LYS A 60 -12.71 -0.71 -20.80
C LYS A 60 -11.68 -1.12 -21.84
N LEU A 61 -12.11 -1.79 -22.93
CA LEU A 61 -11.23 -2.18 -24.03
C LEU A 61 -10.70 -0.96 -24.79
N ALA A 62 -11.55 0.01 -25.12
CA ALA A 62 -11.12 1.23 -25.83
C ALA A 62 -10.13 2.04 -25.01
N LEU A 63 -10.41 2.25 -23.72
CA LEU A 63 -9.50 2.93 -22.79
C LEU A 63 -8.20 2.14 -22.63
N GLY A 64 -8.26 0.81 -22.48
CA GLY A 64 -7.09 -0.05 -22.37
C GLY A 64 -6.19 0.02 -23.60
N LEU A 65 -6.76 -0.02 -24.83
CA LEU A 65 -6.01 0.12 -26.05
C LEU A 65 -5.35 1.50 -26.19
N ARG A 66 -6.08 2.57 -25.84
CA ARG A 66 -5.51 3.92 -25.79
C ARG A 66 -4.30 4.00 -24.87
N GLN A 67 -4.42 3.39 -23.68
CA GLN A 67 -3.32 3.37 -22.70
C GLN A 67 -2.14 2.51 -23.18
N LEU A 68 -2.39 1.38 -23.81
CA LEU A 68 -1.32 0.58 -24.43
C LEU A 68 -0.53 1.41 -25.45
N LEU A 69 -1.20 2.14 -26.33
CA LEU A 69 -0.56 3.04 -27.29
C LEU A 69 0.24 4.15 -26.59
N GLN A 70 -0.27 4.67 -25.47
CA GLN A 70 0.45 5.66 -24.67
C GLN A 70 1.73 5.05 -24.04
N GLN A 71 1.67 3.83 -23.50
CA GLN A 71 2.85 3.16 -22.97
C GLN A 71 3.90 2.87 -24.06
N CYS A 72 3.45 2.47 -25.26
CA CYS A 72 4.36 2.31 -26.41
C CYS A 72 5.02 3.64 -26.80
N ARG A 73 4.29 4.76 -26.80
CA ARG A 73 4.87 6.10 -27.05
C ARG A 73 5.84 6.52 -25.94
N ALA A 74 5.55 6.21 -24.68
CA ALA A 74 6.48 6.47 -23.58
C ALA A 74 7.76 5.64 -23.74
N LEU A 75 7.65 4.37 -24.14
CA LEU A 75 8.78 3.50 -24.43
C LEU A 75 9.68 4.07 -25.53
N THR A 76 9.12 4.54 -26.67
CA THR A 76 9.93 5.14 -27.76
C THR A 76 10.66 6.41 -27.36
N ARG A 77 10.23 7.07 -26.28
CA ARG A 77 10.86 8.26 -25.72
C ARG A 77 11.77 7.96 -24.53
N ALA A 78 11.83 6.70 -24.08
CA ALA A 78 12.59 6.32 -22.88
C ALA A 78 14.08 6.69 -22.96
N SER A 79 14.68 6.66 -24.17
CA SER A 79 16.08 7.08 -24.38
C SER A 79 16.35 8.57 -24.11
N ARG A 80 15.32 9.39 -23.95
CA ARG A 80 15.44 10.81 -23.58
C ARG A 80 15.56 11.02 -22.07
N TYR A 81 15.34 9.99 -21.27
CA TYR A 81 15.43 10.00 -19.82
C TYR A 81 16.77 9.45 -19.37
N ASP A 82 17.18 9.87 -18.20
CA ASP A 82 18.44 9.44 -17.59
C ASP A 82 18.21 8.20 -16.69
N LEU A 83 16.96 7.97 -16.25
CA LEU A 83 16.54 6.86 -15.40
C LEU A 83 15.09 6.46 -15.70
N VAL A 84 14.80 5.17 -15.64
CA VAL A 84 13.42 4.64 -15.69
C VAL A 84 13.11 3.90 -14.40
N LEU A 85 11.98 4.19 -13.78
CA LEU A 85 11.44 3.44 -12.66
C LEU A 85 10.14 2.75 -13.09
N VAL A 86 10.05 1.45 -12.85
CA VAL A 86 8.81 0.68 -13.03
C VAL A 86 8.27 0.30 -11.66
N HIS A 87 7.14 0.90 -11.28
CA HIS A 87 6.38 0.51 -10.11
C HIS A 87 5.45 -0.65 -10.45
N ARG A 88 5.69 -1.81 -9.85
CA ARG A 88 4.98 -3.09 -10.06
C ARG A 88 5.05 -3.60 -11.51
N GLU A 89 4.31 -2.99 -12.43
CA GLU A 89 4.16 -3.45 -13.81
C GLU A 89 3.88 -2.27 -14.75
N VAL A 90 4.42 -2.30 -15.97
CA VAL A 90 4.04 -1.33 -17.02
C VAL A 90 2.65 -1.67 -17.56
N LEU A 91 2.42 -2.96 -17.86
CA LEU A 91 1.13 -3.48 -18.30
C LEU A 91 0.61 -4.49 -17.27
N PRO A 92 -0.67 -4.43 -16.85
CA PRO A 92 -1.22 -5.32 -15.83
C PRO A 92 -1.42 -6.77 -16.31
N ILE A 93 -1.27 -7.03 -17.60
CA ILE A 93 -1.45 -8.34 -18.24
C ILE A 93 -0.35 -8.59 -19.26
N GLY A 94 -0.15 -9.85 -19.64
CA GLY A 94 0.82 -10.27 -20.64
C GLY A 94 2.27 -10.34 -20.13
N PRO A 95 3.20 -10.72 -21.01
CA PRO A 95 4.62 -10.83 -20.68
C PRO A 95 5.29 -9.47 -20.49
N PRO A 96 6.46 -9.39 -19.82
CA PRO A 96 7.18 -8.14 -19.54
C PRO A 96 7.95 -7.62 -20.77
N VAL A 97 7.24 -7.38 -21.89
CA VAL A 97 7.88 -6.98 -23.15
C VAL A 97 8.50 -5.58 -23.02
N ILE A 98 7.73 -4.63 -22.49
CA ILE A 98 8.17 -3.24 -22.34
C ILE A 98 9.34 -3.18 -21.33
N GLU A 99 9.19 -3.83 -20.18
CA GLU A 99 10.22 -3.89 -19.14
C GLU A 99 11.53 -4.50 -19.68
N ARG A 100 11.44 -5.54 -20.50
CA ARG A 100 12.61 -6.16 -21.14
C ARG A 100 13.28 -5.26 -22.17
N ILE A 101 12.52 -4.53 -22.96
CA ILE A 101 13.07 -3.56 -23.93
C ILE A 101 13.82 -2.46 -23.16
N LEU A 102 13.21 -1.94 -22.07
CA LEU A 102 13.83 -0.94 -21.21
C LEU A 102 15.13 -1.46 -20.57
N ALA A 103 15.09 -2.65 -19.99
CA ALA A 103 16.26 -3.26 -19.33
C ALA A 103 17.43 -3.53 -20.29
N ARG A 104 17.15 -3.84 -21.56
CA ARG A 104 18.17 -4.06 -22.59
C ARG A 104 18.76 -2.77 -23.14
N SER A 105 18.13 -1.64 -22.86
CA SER A 105 18.70 -0.34 -23.22
C SER A 105 19.90 -0.05 -22.33
N ARG A 106 21.13 -0.24 -22.84
CA ARG A 106 22.38 -0.04 -22.09
C ARG A 106 22.62 1.41 -21.64
N HIS A 107 21.79 2.34 -22.11
CA HIS A 107 21.98 3.78 -21.87
C HIS A 107 21.07 4.34 -20.76
N VAL A 108 20.04 3.60 -20.35
CA VAL A 108 19.08 4.06 -19.34
C VAL A 108 18.86 2.96 -18.31
N PRO A 109 19.37 3.11 -17.09
CA PRO A 109 19.18 2.11 -16.04
C PRO A 109 17.70 1.97 -15.67
N LEU A 110 17.28 0.72 -15.45
CA LEU A 110 15.94 0.34 -15.01
C LEU A 110 15.92 0.08 -13.52
N VAL A 111 15.12 0.82 -12.77
CA VAL A 111 14.80 0.57 -11.37
C VAL A 111 13.42 -0.10 -11.30
N TYR A 112 13.34 -1.21 -10.58
CA TYR A 112 12.07 -1.91 -10.35
C TYR A 112 11.61 -1.75 -8.91
N ASP A 113 10.39 -1.25 -8.68
CA ASP A 113 9.80 -1.05 -7.36
C ASP A 113 8.55 -1.91 -7.16
N PHE A 114 8.44 -2.61 -6.02
CA PHE A 114 7.25 -3.38 -5.68
C PHE A 114 7.01 -3.48 -4.16
N ASP A 115 5.73 -3.45 -3.77
CA ASP A 115 5.24 -3.34 -2.40
C ASP A 115 4.24 -4.43 -1.99
N ASP A 116 4.01 -5.42 -2.85
CA ASP A 116 3.14 -6.58 -2.61
C ASP A 116 3.76 -7.84 -3.25
N ALA A 117 3.37 -9.03 -2.81
CA ALA A 117 3.80 -10.31 -3.39
C ALA A 117 3.16 -10.60 -4.76
N ILE A 118 3.23 -9.64 -5.69
CA ILE A 118 2.57 -9.68 -7.01
C ILE A 118 3.07 -10.81 -7.92
N TYR A 119 4.14 -11.50 -7.54
CA TYR A 119 4.60 -12.73 -8.15
C TYR A 119 3.72 -13.95 -7.80
N LEU A 120 2.85 -13.80 -6.82
CA LEU A 120 1.82 -14.79 -6.48
C LEU A 120 0.51 -14.46 -7.20
N SER A 121 -0.19 -15.50 -7.66
CA SER A 121 -1.53 -15.33 -8.23
C SER A 121 -2.53 -15.05 -7.12
N ASN A 122 -2.86 -13.79 -6.88
CA ASN A 122 -3.98 -13.40 -6.03
C ASN A 122 -5.00 -12.63 -6.87
N VAL A 123 -6.09 -13.29 -7.23
CA VAL A 123 -7.10 -12.71 -8.11
C VAL A 123 -8.43 -12.74 -7.39
N SER A 124 -9.12 -11.59 -7.34
CA SER A 124 -10.50 -11.52 -6.89
C SER A 124 -11.41 -12.31 -7.83
N ASP A 125 -12.52 -12.86 -7.30
CA ASP A 125 -13.50 -13.61 -8.09
C ASP A 125 -14.05 -12.82 -9.29
N ALA A 126 -14.11 -11.49 -9.17
CA ALA A 126 -14.51 -10.59 -10.26
C ALA A 126 -13.54 -10.58 -11.46
N ASN A 127 -12.28 -11.00 -11.27
CA ASN A 127 -11.22 -10.91 -12.28
C ASN A 127 -10.62 -12.28 -12.65
N ARG A 128 -11.33 -13.39 -12.43
CA ARG A 128 -10.86 -14.76 -12.74
C ARG A 128 -10.41 -14.93 -14.21
N LEU A 129 -11.11 -14.29 -15.15
CA LEU A 129 -10.74 -14.36 -16.56
C LEU A 129 -9.41 -13.64 -16.83
N MET A 130 -9.21 -12.47 -16.20
CA MET A 130 -7.96 -11.71 -16.30
C MET A 130 -6.78 -12.42 -15.62
N ALA A 131 -7.06 -13.29 -14.62
CA ALA A 131 -6.03 -14.10 -13.97
C ALA A 131 -5.28 -15.01 -14.95
N ARG A 132 -5.99 -15.56 -15.95
CA ARG A 132 -5.42 -16.42 -16.97
C ARG A 132 -4.45 -15.68 -17.91
N LEU A 133 -4.56 -14.35 -17.98
CA LEU A 133 -3.69 -13.49 -18.77
C LEU A 133 -2.47 -12.97 -17.98
N LYS A 134 -2.44 -13.20 -16.67
CA LYS A 134 -1.26 -12.92 -15.84
C LYS A 134 -0.19 -13.97 -16.07
N VAL A 135 1.03 -13.51 -16.27
CA VAL A 135 2.19 -14.38 -16.48
C VAL A 135 2.98 -14.51 -15.17
N PRO A 136 2.94 -15.67 -14.46
CA PRO A 136 3.57 -15.82 -13.15
C PRO A 136 5.09 -15.55 -13.15
N ARG A 137 5.76 -15.77 -14.28
CA ARG A 137 7.20 -15.55 -14.45
C ARG A 137 7.58 -14.11 -14.81
N LYS A 138 6.62 -13.19 -14.88
CA LYS A 138 6.86 -11.79 -15.23
C LYS A 138 7.74 -11.10 -14.21
N VAL A 139 7.36 -11.14 -12.95
CA VAL A 139 8.06 -10.44 -11.86
C VAL A 139 9.52 -10.91 -11.69
N PRO A 140 9.82 -12.24 -11.61
CA PRO A 140 11.20 -12.70 -11.57
C PRO A 140 12.06 -12.25 -12.76
N ALA A 141 11.46 -12.15 -13.97
CA ALA A 141 12.18 -11.71 -15.16
C ALA A 141 12.54 -10.21 -15.07
N VAL A 142 11.59 -9.37 -14.63
CA VAL A 142 11.85 -7.92 -14.46
C VAL A 142 12.89 -7.70 -13.37
N ILE A 143 12.78 -8.38 -12.22
CA ILE A 143 13.76 -8.30 -11.14
C ILE A 143 15.18 -8.63 -11.65
N ARG A 144 15.34 -9.73 -12.41
CA ARG A 144 16.64 -10.17 -12.92
C ARG A 144 17.28 -9.16 -13.86
N GLU A 145 16.46 -8.53 -14.70
CA GLU A 145 16.92 -7.63 -15.76
C GLU A 145 17.06 -6.16 -15.27
N SER A 146 16.63 -5.84 -14.04
CA SER A 146 16.71 -4.48 -13.48
C SER A 146 18.11 -4.15 -12.95
N SER A 147 18.54 -2.90 -13.12
CA SER A 147 19.78 -2.37 -12.56
C SER A 147 19.72 -2.27 -11.04
N LEU A 148 18.53 -2.01 -10.50
CA LEU A 148 18.25 -1.94 -9.07
C LEU A 148 16.81 -2.38 -8.80
N VAL A 149 16.59 -3.06 -7.68
CA VAL A 149 15.27 -3.42 -7.18
C VAL A 149 15.01 -2.74 -5.85
N ILE A 150 13.88 -2.05 -5.75
CA ILE A 150 13.37 -1.46 -4.51
C ILE A 150 12.21 -2.32 -4.01
N ALA A 151 12.36 -2.89 -2.83
CA ALA A 151 11.34 -3.72 -2.20
C ALA A 151 10.68 -2.98 -1.03
N GLY A 152 9.38 -3.13 -0.88
CA GLY A 152 8.62 -2.46 0.18
C GLY A 152 8.82 -3.03 1.59
N ASN A 153 9.46 -4.21 1.73
CA ASN A 153 9.80 -4.82 3.01
C ASN A 153 10.88 -5.90 2.85
N ASN A 154 11.37 -6.43 3.98
CA ASN A 154 12.43 -7.44 4.01
C ASN A 154 12.01 -8.78 3.38
N TYR A 155 10.74 -9.18 3.51
CA TYR A 155 10.22 -10.41 2.90
C TYR A 155 10.27 -10.34 1.37
N LEU A 156 9.85 -9.23 0.79
CA LEU A 156 9.92 -8.97 -0.64
C LEU A 156 11.38 -8.84 -1.13
N ALA A 157 12.25 -8.20 -0.32
CA ALA A 157 13.66 -8.09 -0.62
C ALA A 157 14.35 -9.47 -0.64
N ALA A 158 14.02 -10.34 0.31
CA ALA A 158 14.54 -11.72 0.34
C ALA A 158 14.12 -12.50 -0.92
N TYR A 159 12.88 -12.31 -1.38
CA TYR A 159 12.44 -12.88 -2.66
C TYR A 159 13.23 -12.31 -3.84
N ALA A 160 13.41 -10.99 -3.91
CA ALA A 160 14.09 -10.32 -5.01
C ALA A 160 15.57 -10.73 -5.09
N ARG A 161 16.27 -10.89 -3.96
CA ARG A 161 17.68 -11.31 -3.89
C ARG A 161 17.95 -12.68 -4.48
N ARG A 162 16.92 -13.49 -4.70
CA ARG A 162 17.04 -14.77 -5.43
C ARG A 162 17.34 -14.57 -6.93
N TYR A 163 17.10 -13.37 -7.46
CA TYR A 163 17.18 -13.07 -8.89
C TYR A 163 18.10 -11.88 -9.21
N ASN A 164 18.36 -11.00 -8.25
CA ASN A 164 19.18 -9.80 -8.42
C ASN A 164 19.92 -9.48 -7.11
N SER A 165 21.21 -9.16 -7.20
CA SER A 165 22.02 -8.79 -6.03
C SER A 165 21.82 -7.32 -5.62
N ALA A 166 21.45 -6.44 -6.56
CA ALA A 166 21.21 -5.02 -6.32
C ALA A 166 19.78 -4.81 -5.80
N VAL A 167 19.54 -5.11 -4.53
CA VAL A 167 18.23 -4.98 -3.87
C VAL A 167 18.34 -4.11 -2.63
N THR A 168 17.51 -3.07 -2.58
CA THR A 168 17.34 -2.21 -1.39
C THR A 168 15.92 -2.26 -0.86
N VAL A 169 15.74 -1.94 0.43
CA VAL A 169 14.43 -1.83 1.05
C VAL A 169 14.11 -0.35 1.26
N VAL A 170 13.02 0.11 0.65
CA VAL A 170 12.38 1.38 0.98
C VAL A 170 10.96 1.05 1.45
N PRO A 171 10.69 1.10 2.76
CA PRO A 171 9.36 0.77 3.29
C PRO A 171 8.26 1.64 2.67
N THR A 172 7.06 1.11 2.57
CA THR A 172 5.90 1.96 2.29
C THR A 172 5.66 2.86 3.49
N CYS A 173 5.71 4.15 3.28
CA CYS A 173 5.62 5.16 4.33
C CYS A 173 4.45 6.12 4.08
N VAL A 174 4.18 6.99 5.05
CA VAL A 174 3.11 8.01 4.98
C VAL A 174 3.68 9.41 5.18
N ASP A 175 3.03 10.41 4.58
CA ASP A 175 3.25 11.80 4.95
C ASP A 175 2.58 12.08 6.31
N THR A 176 3.38 12.25 7.33
CA THR A 176 2.92 12.52 8.71
C THR A 176 2.36 13.92 8.90
N LYS A 177 2.48 14.81 7.91
CA LYS A 177 1.78 16.11 7.88
C LYS A 177 0.32 15.95 7.43
N VAL A 178 0.04 14.93 6.60
CA VAL A 178 -1.30 14.58 6.12
C VAL A 178 -1.99 13.64 7.11
N PHE A 179 -1.35 12.52 7.44
CA PHE A 179 -1.82 11.57 8.45
C PHE A 179 -1.36 12.05 9.83
N ARG A 180 -2.25 12.76 10.51
CA ARG A 180 -1.97 13.36 11.82
C ARG A 180 -3.05 13.06 12.84
N PRO A 181 -2.71 13.03 14.13
CA PRO A 181 -3.70 12.87 15.19
C PRO A 181 -4.80 13.94 15.11
N ARG A 182 -6.01 13.56 15.47
CA ARG A 182 -7.08 14.55 15.69
C ARG A 182 -6.80 15.34 16.99
N PRO A 183 -7.25 16.61 17.06
CA PRO A 183 -7.16 17.37 18.30
C PRO A 183 -7.88 16.66 19.45
N GLU A 184 -7.34 16.75 20.67
CA GLU A 184 -7.94 16.10 21.85
C GLU A 184 -9.34 16.60 22.15
N THR A 185 -9.61 17.89 21.89
CA THR A 185 -10.92 18.52 22.03
C THR A 185 -12.00 17.91 21.12
N ALA A 186 -11.61 17.17 20.09
CA ALA A 186 -12.54 16.50 19.17
C ALA A 186 -12.90 15.07 19.59
N ARG A 187 -12.41 14.60 20.74
CA ARG A 187 -12.77 13.27 21.28
C ARG A 187 -14.15 13.32 21.91
N SER A 188 -15.06 12.49 21.41
CA SER A 188 -16.44 12.38 21.90
C SER A 188 -16.52 11.47 23.13
N SER A 189 -17.53 11.72 24.01
CA SER A 189 -17.97 10.80 25.05
C SER A 189 -18.81 9.61 24.53
N ALA A 190 -19.01 9.52 23.20
CA ALA A 190 -19.71 8.41 22.56
C ALA A 190 -18.92 7.09 22.67
N PRO A 191 -19.57 5.93 22.45
CA PRO A 191 -18.87 4.66 22.38
C PRO A 191 -17.67 4.71 21.42
N PRO A 192 -16.52 4.07 21.76
CA PRO A 192 -15.33 4.08 20.93
C PRO A 192 -15.59 3.61 19.50
N VAL A 193 -14.87 4.20 18.55
CA VAL A 193 -14.94 3.83 17.13
C VAL A 193 -13.78 2.89 16.81
N VAL A 194 -14.10 1.65 16.51
CA VAL A 194 -13.15 0.68 15.95
C VAL A 194 -13.17 0.83 14.44
N GLY A 195 -12.02 1.08 13.81
CA GLY A 195 -11.93 1.34 12.38
C GLY A 195 -11.31 0.19 11.60
N TRP A 196 -11.96 -0.20 10.51
CA TRP A 196 -11.38 -1.00 9.45
C TRP A 196 -11.44 -0.22 8.13
N ILE A 197 -10.28 0.02 7.55
CA ILE A 197 -10.15 0.73 6.27
C ILE A 197 -9.35 -0.16 5.33
N GLY A 198 -9.99 -0.61 4.25
CA GLY A 198 -9.40 -1.62 3.38
C GLY A 198 -9.75 -1.44 1.90
N SER A 199 -9.94 -2.56 1.23
CA SER A 199 -10.31 -2.66 -0.18
C SER A 199 -11.27 -3.83 -0.39
N PRO A 200 -11.98 -3.89 -1.53
CA PRO A 200 -12.85 -5.02 -1.85
C PRO A 200 -12.16 -6.38 -1.74
N THR A 201 -10.85 -6.44 -2.06
CA THR A 201 -10.07 -7.69 -2.02
C THR A 201 -9.70 -8.12 -0.60
N THR A 202 -9.67 -7.20 0.36
CA THR A 202 -9.34 -7.48 1.78
C THR A 202 -10.57 -7.56 2.69
N ARG A 203 -11.77 -7.22 2.17
CA ARG A 203 -13.03 -7.32 2.90
C ARG A 203 -13.23 -8.69 3.55
N ARG A 204 -12.86 -9.76 2.89
CA ARG A 204 -12.96 -11.13 3.41
C ARG A 204 -12.27 -11.30 4.77
N TYR A 205 -11.14 -10.65 4.99
CA TYR A 205 -10.39 -10.74 6.25
C TYR A 205 -11.13 -10.07 7.42
N LEU A 206 -11.88 -9.00 7.15
CA LEU A 206 -12.78 -8.42 8.14
C LEU A 206 -13.93 -9.36 8.47
N LEU A 207 -14.53 -9.99 7.44
CA LEU A 207 -15.64 -10.92 7.63
C LEU A 207 -15.21 -12.16 8.42
N GLU A 208 -14.00 -12.67 8.21
CA GLU A 208 -13.41 -13.77 8.98
C GLU A 208 -13.23 -13.41 10.48
N LEU A 209 -12.96 -12.13 10.79
CA LEU A 209 -12.90 -11.63 12.17
C LEU A 209 -14.28 -11.37 12.78
N GLY A 210 -15.35 -11.38 11.98
CA GLY A 210 -16.73 -11.06 12.39
C GLY A 210 -17.21 -11.78 13.65
N PRO A 211 -17.07 -13.12 13.77
CA PRO A 211 -17.47 -13.85 14.98
C PRO A 211 -16.75 -13.36 16.25
N THR A 212 -15.49 -13.02 16.14
CA THR A 212 -14.69 -12.44 17.26
C THR A 212 -15.19 -11.05 17.65
N LEU A 213 -15.45 -10.19 16.66
CA LEU A 213 -16.02 -8.86 16.92
C LEU A 213 -17.41 -8.95 17.56
N ALA A 214 -18.22 -9.94 17.20
CA ALA A 214 -19.53 -10.19 17.82
C ALA A 214 -19.40 -10.56 19.31
N ARG A 215 -18.39 -11.36 19.68
CA ARG A 215 -18.13 -11.69 21.09
C ARG A 215 -17.65 -10.47 21.89
N VAL A 216 -16.75 -9.66 21.31
CA VAL A 216 -16.35 -8.38 21.91
C VAL A 216 -17.54 -7.45 22.10
N ALA A 217 -18.44 -7.35 21.11
CA ALA A 217 -19.62 -6.50 21.18
C ALA A 217 -20.65 -6.96 22.23
N ALA A 218 -20.58 -8.19 22.69
CA ALA A 218 -21.42 -8.70 23.78
C ALA A 218 -20.99 -8.16 25.15
N SER A 219 -19.69 -7.85 25.32
CA SER A 219 -19.10 -7.36 26.59
C SER A 219 -18.88 -5.87 26.59
N ASP A 220 -18.48 -5.30 25.45
CA ASP A 220 -18.01 -3.93 25.31
C ASP A 220 -18.81 -3.16 24.25
N ARG A 221 -19.17 -1.92 24.55
CA ARG A 221 -19.87 -1.05 23.60
C ARG A 221 -18.88 -0.34 22.68
N PHE A 222 -18.99 -0.58 21.38
CA PHE A 222 -18.25 0.14 20.35
C PHE A 222 -19.07 0.24 19.07
N ARG A 223 -18.63 1.05 18.12
CA ARG A 223 -19.14 1.12 16.75
C ARG A 223 -18.01 0.74 15.80
N LEU A 224 -18.28 -0.15 14.86
CA LEU A 224 -17.34 -0.51 13.79
C LEU A 224 -17.53 0.42 12.59
N LEU A 225 -16.51 1.24 12.28
CA LEU A 225 -16.43 2.01 11.05
C LEU A 225 -15.75 1.16 9.98
N VAL A 226 -16.43 0.99 8.84
CA VAL A 226 -15.92 0.23 7.69
C VAL A 226 -15.86 1.15 6.48
N SER A 227 -14.67 1.26 5.85
CA SER A 227 -14.51 2.03 4.62
C SER A 227 -13.68 1.26 3.59
N GLY A 228 -14.01 1.44 2.29
CA GLY A 228 -13.29 0.81 1.18
C GLY A 228 -13.64 -0.65 0.92
N ALA A 229 -14.65 -1.21 1.56
CA ALA A 229 -15.03 -2.63 1.40
C ALA A 229 -15.66 -2.97 0.03
N GLY A 230 -15.98 -1.98 -0.80
CA GLY A 230 -16.62 -2.15 -2.11
C GLY A 230 -18.13 -2.45 -2.05
N ALA A 231 -18.61 -3.00 -0.95
CA ALA A 231 -20.03 -3.23 -0.66
C ALA A 231 -20.25 -3.06 0.85
N ALA A 232 -21.48 -2.79 1.24
CA ALA A 232 -21.83 -2.70 2.65
C ALA A 232 -21.48 -3.99 3.40
N VAL A 233 -20.94 -3.81 4.60
CA VAL A 233 -20.62 -4.89 5.54
C VAL A 233 -21.67 -4.86 6.65
N THR A 234 -22.21 -6.02 6.95
CA THR A 234 -23.04 -6.28 8.13
C THR A 234 -22.41 -7.43 8.90
N LEU A 235 -22.34 -7.29 10.22
CA LEU A 235 -21.87 -8.32 11.12
C LEU A 235 -22.91 -8.54 12.21
N ASP A 236 -23.12 -9.79 12.61
CA ASP A 236 -24.08 -10.12 13.66
C ASP A 236 -23.68 -9.38 14.97
N ARG A 237 -24.66 -8.76 15.62
CA ARG A 237 -24.52 -8.04 16.92
C ARG A 237 -23.48 -6.92 16.96
N VAL A 238 -22.86 -6.55 15.85
CA VAL A 238 -21.88 -5.44 15.79
C VAL A 238 -22.52 -4.23 15.13
N PRO A 239 -22.61 -3.07 15.78
CA PRO A 239 -23.06 -1.82 15.15
C PRO A 239 -22.06 -1.38 14.08
N VAL A 240 -22.41 -1.54 12.80
CA VAL A 240 -21.52 -1.20 11.66
C VAL A 240 -21.96 0.09 11.01
N SER A 241 -21.01 1.03 10.82
CA SER A 241 -21.16 2.23 10.00
C SER A 241 -20.32 2.06 8.73
N ASN A 242 -21.00 1.88 7.59
CA ASN A 242 -20.33 1.85 6.30
C ASN A 242 -20.14 3.27 5.76
N VAL A 243 -18.89 3.70 5.57
CA VAL A 243 -18.54 5.04 5.09
C VAL A 243 -17.89 4.91 3.71
N PRO A 244 -18.35 5.63 2.69
CA PRO A 244 -17.69 5.66 1.39
C PRO A 244 -16.24 6.12 1.53
N TRP A 245 -15.33 5.49 0.80
CA TRP A 245 -13.95 5.95 0.73
C TRP A 245 -13.80 7.01 -0.36
N SER A 246 -13.10 8.08 -0.03
CA SER A 246 -12.61 9.03 -1.02
C SER A 246 -11.16 9.38 -0.71
N LEU A 247 -10.43 9.82 -1.74
CA LEU A 247 -9.04 10.26 -1.56
C LEU A 247 -8.93 11.44 -0.58
N ARG A 248 -9.88 12.37 -0.66
CA ARG A 248 -9.95 13.57 0.20
C ARG A 248 -10.17 13.21 1.67
N ASP A 249 -10.98 12.19 1.92
CA ASP A 249 -11.42 11.84 3.28
C ASP A 249 -10.57 10.71 3.89
N GLU A 250 -9.55 10.20 3.17
CA GLU A 250 -8.77 9.06 3.65
C GLU A 250 -8.12 9.33 5.01
N ALA A 251 -7.33 10.39 5.17
CA ALA A 251 -6.69 10.68 6.45
C ALA A 251 -7.69 10.98 7.60
N PRO A 252 -8.77 11.76 7.39
CA PRO A 252 -9.85 11.90 8.36
C PRO A 252 -10.51 10.58 8.80
N LEU A 253 -10.66 9.60 7.91
CA LEU A 253 -11.19 8.28 8.26
C LEU A 253 -10.33 7.57 9.30
N PHE A 254 -8.98 7.64 9.16
CA PHE A 254 -8.06 7.05 10.13
C PHE A 254 -8.07 7.80 11.45
N SER A 255 -7.91 9.13 11.42
CA SER A 255 -7.87 9.94 12.64
C SER A 255 -9.21 10.00 13.39
N GLY A 256 -10.32 9.70 12.71
CA GLY A 256 -11.66 9.60 13.29
C GLY A 256 -11.92 8.34 14.11
N CYS A 257 -11.02 7.35 14.05
CA CYS A 257 -11.11 6.12 14.85
C CYS A 257 -10.44 6.27 16.21
N ASP A 258 -10.87 5.47 17.18
CA ASP A 258 -10.26 5.34 18.50
C ASP A 258 -9.33 4.11 18.59
N ILE A 259 -9.62 3.08 17.77
CA ILE A 259 -8.86 1.84 17.65
C ILE A 259 -8.86 1.46 16.18
N GLY A 260 -7.70 1.11 15.64
CA GLY A 260 -7.59 0.53 14.30
C GLY A 260 -7.52 -0.99 14.37
N ILE A 261 -8.15 -1.69 13.42
CA ILE A 261 -7.98 -3.14 13.25
C ILE A 261 -7.40 -3.46 11.88
N TYR A 262 -6.42 -4.37 11.87
CA TYR A 262 -5.78 -4.83 10.64
C TYR A 262 -5.66 -6.36 10.61
N PRO A 263 -6.79 -7.07 10.38
CA PRO A 263 -6.81 -8.52 10.29
C PRO A 263 -6.23 -9.00 8.97
N LEU A 264 -5.32 -9.97 9.05
CA LEU A 264 -4.73 -10.69 7.92
C LEU A 264 -4.60 -12.18 8.29
N PRO A 265 -5.01 -13.11 7.42
CA PRO A 265 -4.65 -14.51 7.56
C PRO A 265 -3.13 -14.68 7.33
N ASP A 266 -2.51 -15.69 7.91
CA ASP A 266 -1.11 -16.01 7.62
C ASP A 266 -1.02 -16.82 6.32
N SER A 267 -0.52 -16.18 5.27
CA SER A 267 -0.31 -16.76 3.95
C SER A 267 0.90 -16.10 3.27
N GLU A 268 1.48 -16.74 2.27
CA GLU A 268 2.58 -16.15 1.50
C GLU A 268 2.23 -14.78 0.92
N TRP A 269 0.99 -14.58 0.47
CA TRP A 269 0.51 -13.30 -0.03
C TRP A 269 0.51 -12.22 1.05
N THR A 270 -0.05 -12.52 2.22
CA THR A 270 -0.19 -11.54 3.30
C THR A 270 1.13 -11.27 4.02
N ARG A 271 2.06 -12.23 4.05
CA ARG A 271 3.44 -12.02 4.50
C ARG A 271 4.19 -11.01 3.63
N GLY A 272 3.85 -10.91 2.34
CA GLY A 272 4.41 -9.93 1.43
C GLY A 272 3.83 -8.52 1.54
N LYS A 273 2.78 -8.29 2.35
CA LYS A 273 2.21 -6.96 2.55
C LYS A 273 3.13 -6.05 3.36
N CYS A 274 3.05 -4.74 3.09
CA CYS A 274 3.89 -3.74 3.76
C CYS A 274 3.31 -3.18 5.07
N GLY A 275 2.30 -3.80 5.66
CA GLY A 275 1.72 -3.38 6.95
C GLY A 275 1.05 -2.00 6.93
N PHE A 276 0.74 -1.51 5.75
CA PHE A 276 0.46 -0.11 5.48
C PHE A 276 -0.74 0.45 6.26
N LYS A 277 -1.80 -0.36 6.48
CA LYS A 277 -2.95 0.10 7.26
C LYS A 277 -2.62 0.29 8.75
N ALA A 278 -1.74 -0.53 9.30
CA ALA A 278 -1.20 -0.30 10.65
C ALA A 278 -0.44 1.03 10.72
N ILE A 279 0.46 1.28 9.75
CA ILE A 279 1.22 2.54 9.65
C ILE A 279 0.29 3.75 9.57
N GLN A 280 -0.81 3.70 8.78
CA GLN A 280 -1.76 4.80 8.64
C GLN A 280 -2.50 5.10 9.96
N PHE A 281 -2.97 4.06 10.69
CA PHE A 281 -3.57 4.25 12.02
C PHE A 281 -2.57 4.82 13.02
N MET A 282 -1.40 4.22 13.12
CA MET A 282 -0.33 4.68 14.02
C MET A 282 0.09 6.12 13.70
N ALA A 283 0.19 6.50 12.42
CA ALA A 283 0.46 7.88 12.00
C ALA A 283 -0.57 8.88 12.53
N CYS A 284 -1.82 8.47 12.63
CA CYS A 284 -2.90 9.27 13.21
C CYS A 284 -2.97 9.20 14.74
N GLY A 285 -1.99 8.60 15.43
CA GLY A 285 -2.00 8.42 16.86
C GLY A 285 -3.12 7.49 17.35
N VAL A 286 -3.59 6.60 16.48
CA VAL A 286 -4.62 5.59 16.76
C VAL A 286 -3.95 4.26 17.04
N PRO A 287 -4.12 3.67 18.24
CA PRO A 287 -3.59 2.36 18.55
C PRO A 287 -4.18 1.31 17.63
N VAL A 288 -3.37 0.38 17.15
CA VAL A 288 -3.80 -0.67 16.23
C VAL A 288 -3.73 -2.03 16.90
N VAL A 289 -4.73 -2.88 16.61
CA VAL A 289 -4.63 -4.33 16.79
C VAL A 289 -4.43 -4.93 15.40
N ALA A 290 -3.30 -5.55 15.16
CA ALA A 290 -2.94 -6.14 13.87
C ALA A 290 -2.69 -7.64 13.99
N SER A 291 -2.99 -8.41 12.94
CA SER A 291 -2.54 -9.80 12.88
C SER A 291 -1.03 -9.87 12.96
N ALA A 292 -0.50 -10.81 13.73
CA ALA A 292 0.94 -11.06 13.87
C ALA A 292 1.51 -11.78 12.64
N VAL A 293 1.41 -11.14 11.47
CA VAL A 293 1.77 -11.69 10.15
C VAL A 293 2.73 -10.78 9.41
N GLY A 294 3.77 -11.36 8.83
CA GLY A 294 4.74 -10.65 8.00
C GLY A 294 5.34 -9.44 8.71
N VAL A 295 5.42 -8.33 7.99
CA VAL A 295 6.03 -7.07 8.48
C VAL A 295 5.28 -6.43 9.65
N ASN A 296 4.03 -6.83 9.93
CA ASN A 296 3.33 -6.32 11.12
C ASN A 296 4.12 -6.59 12.41
N ARG A 297 4.88 -7.70 12.47
CA ARG A 297 5.78 -8.03 13.58
C ARG A 297 6.99 -7.10 13.70
N GLU A 298 7.35 -6.39 12.63
CA GLU A 298 8.43 -5.41 12.61
C GLU A 298 7.92 -3.99 12.92
N ILE A 299 6.65 -3.71 12.56
CA ILE A 299 6.02 -2.39 12.75
C ILE A 299 5.46 -2.25 14.15
N VAL A 300 4.77 -3.29 14.63
CA VAL A 300 4.07 -3.29 15.91
C VAL A 300 4.87 -4.07 16.93
N GLU A 301 5.27 -3.37 18.00
CA GLU A 301 5.81 -3.95 19.23
C GLU A 301 4.66 -4.14 20.22
N ASP A 302 4.33 -5.41 20.50
CA ASP A 302 3.13 -5.79 21.25
C ASP A 302 3.08 -5.17 22.63
N GLY A 303 2.02 -4.42 22.94
CA GLY A 303 1.83 -3.72 24.22
C GLY A 303 2.61 -2.41 24.38
N VAL A 304 3.46 -2.03 23.41
CA VAL A 304 4.29 -0.81 23.44
C VAL A 304 3.72 0.26 22.50
N ASN A 305 3.56 -0.02 21.21
CA ASN A 305 3.09 0.92 20.20
C ASN A 305 1.82 0.47 19.46
N GLY A 306 1.24 -0.66 19.89
CA GLY A 306 0.05 -1.31 19.35
C GLY A 306 -0.07 -2.71 19.93
N PHE A 307 -0.95 -3.51 19.35
CA PHE A 307 -1.10 -4.92 19.70
C PHE A 307 -1.00 -5.84 18.48
N LEU A 308 -0.41 -7.02 18.68
CA LEU A 308 -0.37 -8.12 17.72
C LEU A 308 -1.27 -9.25 18.22
N ALA A 309 -2.12 -9.78 17.33
CA ALA A 309 -3.00 -10.91 17.65
C ALA A 309 -2.89 -12.01 16.60
N SER A 310 -2.82 -13.27 17.05
CA SER A 310 -2.74 -14.47 16.22
C SER A 310 -3.99 -15.35 16.34
N THR A 311 -4.69 -15.28 17.46
CA THR A 311 -5.85 -16.12 17.79
C THR A 311 -7.09 -15.27 18.08
N PRO A 312 -8.31 -15.81 17.92
CA PRO A 312 -9.54 -15.12 18.31
C PRO A 312 -9.53 -14.61 19.76
N THR A 313 -9.01 -15.40 20.69
CA THR A 313 -8.92 -15.01 22.12
C THR A 313 -7.99 -13.84 22.32
N GLU A 314 -6.84 -13.78 21.61
CA GLU A 314 -5.94 -12.62 21.67
C GLU A 314 -6.59 -11.36 21.09
N TRP A 315 -7.38 -11.49 20.02
CA TRP A 315 -8.14 -10.37 19.47
C TRP A 315 -9.17 -9.84 20.45
N GLU A 316 -9.91 -10.74 21.15
CA GLU A 316 -10.90 -10.38 22.18
C GLU A 316 -10.23 -9.67 23.36
N ASP A 317 -9.18 -10.23 23.93
CA ASP A 317 -8.42 -9.61 25.05
C ASP A 317 -7.92 -8.22 24.67
N LYS A 318 -7.20 -8.10 23.55
CA LYS A 318 -6.54 -6.86 23.16
C LYS A 318 -7.53 -5.77 22.76
N LEU A 319 -8.63 -6.12 22.12
CA LEU A 319 -9.72 -5.18 21.83
C LEU A 319 -10.44 -4.77 23.13
N GLY A 320 -10.78 -5.71 24.01
CA GLY A 320 -11.43 -5.40 25.30
C GLY A 320 -10.58 -4.45 26.15
N ARG A 321 -9.27 -4.68 26.25
CA ARG A 321 -8.33 -3.78 26.94
C ARG A 321 -8.32 -2.37 26.35
N LEU A 322 -8.30 -2.24 25.01
CA LEU A 322 -8.35 -0.93 24.37
C LEU A 322 -9.73 -0.27 24.50
N LEU A 323 -10.82 -1.02 24.51
CA LEU A 323 -12.17 -0.47 24.66
C LEU A 323 -12.41 0.06 26.07
N SER A 324 -11.93 -0.65 27.08
CA SER A 324 -12.14 -0.30 28.50
C SER A 324 -11.17 0.77 29.02
N ASP A 325 -9.96 0.94 28.42
CA ASP A 325 -8.92 1.83 28.95
C ASP A 325 -8.53 2.96 27.96
N PRO A 326 -9.10 4.18 28.13
CA PRO A 326 -8.75 5.35 27.32
C PRO A 326 -7.29 5.80 27.47
N ALA A 327 -6.69 5.60 28.67
CA ALA A 327 -5.30 5.97 28.93
C ALA A 327 -4.35 5.05 28.16
N LEU A 328 -4.66 3.76 28.12
CA LEU A 328 -3.92 2.77 27.31
C LEU A 328 -4.00 3.13 25.81
N ARG A 329 -5.20 3.50 25.28
CA ARG A 329 -5.35 3.97 23.90
C ARG A 329 -4.44 5.16 23.61
N SER A 330 -4.44 6.16 24.50
CA SER A 330 -3.63 7.37 24.34
C SER A 330 -2.12 7.05 24.38
N ARG A 331 -1.69 6.18 25.29
CA ARG A 331 -0.29 5.79 25.43
C ARG A 331 0.21 5.03 24.20
N LEU A 332 -0.50 3.98 23.78
CA LEU A 332 -0.11 3.19 22.59
C LEU A 332 -0.22 4.01 21.30
N GLY A 333 -1.22 4.88 21.20
CA GLY A 333 -1.38 5.75 20.05
C GLY A 333 -0.21 6.73 19.89
N ARG A 334 0.28 7.34 20.99
CA ARG A 334 1.47 8.21 20.97
C ARG A 334 2.72 7.43 20.57
N ALA A 335 3.00 6.30 21.21
CA ALA A 335 4.15 5.47 20.87
C ALA A 335 4.09 4.96 19.43
N GLY A 336 2.89 4.64 18.91
CA GLY A 336 2.66 4.31 17.52
C GLY A 336 3.02 5.46 16.57
N ARG A 337 2.59 6.67 16.90
CA ARG A 337 2.94 7.88 16.13
C ARG A 337 4.45 8.12 16.10
N GLU A 338 5.12 8.05 17.23
CA GLU A 338 6.58 8.19 17.33
C GLU A 338 7.33 7.15 16.48
N THR A 339 6.86 5.90 16.51
CA THR A 339 7.40 4.82 15.66
C THR A 339 7.27 5.16 14.18
N VAL A 340 6.12 5.68 13.75
CA VAL A 340 5.92 6.04 12.33
C VAL A 340 6.76 7.23 11.95
N GLU A 341 6.85 8.26 12.77
CA GLU A 341 7.69 9.44 12.48
C GLU A 341 9.16 9.05 12.32
N ALA A 342 9.66 8.16 13.18
CA ALA A 342 11.05 7.73 13.15
C ALA A 342 11.37 6.75 12.01
N ARG A 343 10.45 5.84 11.66
CA ARG A 343 10.77 4.66 10.83
C ARG A 343 9.93 4.53 9.56
N TYR A 344 8.78 5.19 9.45
CA TYR A 344 7.82 5.00 8.35
C TYR A 344 7.24 6.32 7.83
N SER A 345 7.93 7.44 8.05
CA SER A 345 7.51 8.74 7.53
C SER A 345 8.11 9.02 6.15
N LEU A 346 7.39 9.79 5.33
CA LEU A 346 7.89 10.30 4.06
C LEU A 346 9.17 11.13 4.27
N ALA A 347 9.23 11.91 5.35
CA ALA A 347 10.41 12.73 5.68
C ALA A 347 11.68 11.89 5.88
N THR A 348 11.56 10.70 6.48
CA THR A 348 12.68 9.76 6.68
C THR A 348 13.09 9.07 5.37
N HIS A 349 12.12 8.70 4.52
CA HIS A 349 12.40 7.85 3.37
C HIS A 349 12.57 8.59 2.04
N ALA A 350 12.11 9.83 1.91
CA ALA A 350 12.32 10.59 0.68
C ALA A 350 13.82 10.83 0.37
N PRO A 351 14.66 11.25 1.33
CA PRO A 351 16.10 11.36 1.08
C PRO A 351 16.77 10.01 0.73
N THR A 352 16.29 8.93 1.32
CA THR A 352 16.79 7.58 1.03
C THR A 352 16.47 7.18 -0.41
N LEU A 353 15.22 7.43 -0.86
CA LEU A 353 14.80 7.12 -2.23
C LEU A 353 15.60 7.95 -3.25
N THR A 354 15.70 9.29 -3.05
CA THR A 354 16.43 10.17 -3.98
C THR A 354 17.90 9.79 -4.08
N LYS A 355 18.55 9.52 -2.95
CA LYS A 355 19.94 9.03 -2.91
C LYS A 355 20.11 7.69 -3.63
N THR A 356 19.18 6.77 -3.43
CA THR A 356 19.18 5.45 -4.07
C THR A 356 19.06 5.58 -5.59
N LEU A 357 18.14 6.41 -6.07
CA LEU A 357 17.95 6.66 -7.51
C LEU A 357 19.20 7.33 -8.14
N ARG A 358 19.79 8.32 -7.48
CA ARG A 358 21.04 8.96 -7.94
C ARG A 358 22.21 7.98 -7.96
N GLY A 359 22.32 7.11 -6.96
CA GLY A 359 23.36 6.08 -6.89
C GLY A 359 23.32 5.12 -8.08
N THR A 360 22.13 4.82 -8.60
CA THR A 360 21.96 3.94 -9.76
C THR A 360 22.54 4.56 -11.04
N LEU A 361 22.51 5.87 -11.19
CA LEU A 361 23.11 6.59 -12.34
C LEU A 361 24.64 6.49 -12.37
N ASN A 362 25.27 6.44 -11.21
CA ASN A 362 26.74 6.44 -11.09
C ASN A 362 27.33 5.01 -11.26
N GLY A 363 26.53 3.97 -11.03
CA GLY A 363 26.97 2.58 -11.17
C GLY A 363 26.88 2.01 -12.60
N THR A 364 26.36 2.79 -13.53
CA THR A 364 26.19 2.42 -14.95
C THR A 364 27.17 3.11 -15.91
N ARG A 365 28.09 3.94 -15.39
CA ARG A 365 29.17 4.58 -16.15
C ARG A 365 30.45 3.76 -16.15
#